data_c0297e0e841969e362daf65fc436c3ee
#
_entry.id   c0297e0e841969e362daf65fc436c3ee
#
_cell.length_a   1.000
_cell.length_b   1.000
_cell.length_c   1.000
_cell.angle_alpha   90.00
_cell.angle_beta   90.00
_cell.angle_gamma   90.00
#
_symmetry.space_group_name_H-M   'P 1'
#
loop_
_entity.id
_entity.type
_entity.pdbx_description
1 polymer ?
#
loop_
_entity_poly.entity_id
_entity_poly.type
_entity_poly.pdbx_seq_one_letter_code
_entity_poly.pdbx_strand_id
1 'polypeptide(L)'
;EQKADETLLTKEAELVGIYMEGPFISMEKKGAQNPLYVHKPDAEMFRRLQKEADGLYRVCVVAPEEPGAMEFIDSVKGEVRVSVAHTTADYDTAKEAFEHGARQVTHLYNAMPPFTHRAPGVIGAACDNENVMVEMICDGVHLHPSTIRTSFKMFGKDRIILISDSMMATGKPDG
;
A
#
# COMPACT_ATOMS: atom_id res chain seq x y z
N GLU A 1 -13.61 0.03 20.58
CA GLU A 1 -13.69 0.66 21.93
C GLU A 1 -13.12 2.10 21.94
N GLN A 2 -12.17 2.49 21.05
CA GLN A 2 -11.64 3.87 20.99
C GLN A 2 -12.59 4.89 20.34
N LYS A 3 -13.68 4.46 19.72
CA LYS A 3 -14.66 5.32 19.05
C LYS A 3 -15.72 5.92 19.99
N ALA A 4 -15.73 5.57 21.27
CA ALA A 4 -16.91 5.71 22.12
C ALA A 4 -16.92 6.86 23.13
N ASP A 5 -15.88 7.71 23.21
CA ASP A 5 -15.84 8.76 24.21
C ASP A 5 -15.40 10.12 23.64
N GLU A 6 -16.39 10.97 23.33
CA GLU A 6 -16.14 12.34 22.84
C GLU A 6 -15.33 13.21 23.82
N THR A 7 -15.26 12.84 25.10
CA THR A 7 -14.46 13.57 26.10
C THR A 7 -12.99 13.23 26.07
N LEU A 8 -12.61 12.07 25.47
CA LEU A 8 -11.21 11.65 25.25
C LEU A 8 -10.62 12.30 24.00
N LEU A 9 -11.43 12.63 23.00
CA LEU A 9 -11.02 13.22 21.71
C LEU A 9 -10.23 14.54 21.84
N THR A 10 -10.32 15.24 22.97
CA THR A 10 -9.55 16.47 23.20
C THR A 10 -8.13 16.24 23.71
N LYS A 11 -7.75 15.00 24.04
CA LYS A 11 -6.44 14.65 24.66
C LYS A 11 -5.68 13.55 23.92
N GLU A 12 -6.32 12.83 23.02
CA GLU A 12 -5.75 11.68 22.30
C GLU A 12 -5.82 11.90 20.79
N ALA A 13 -5.01 11.13 20.05
CA ALA A 13 -5.06 11.15 18.59
C ALA A 13 -6.37 10.53 18.09
N GLU A 14 -6.99 11.15 17.11
CA GLU A 14 -8.17 10.60 16.43
C GLU A 14 -7.79 9.45 15.49
N LEU A 15 -8.50 8.32 15.60
CA LEU A 15 -8.40 7.23 14.63
C LEU A 15 -9.20 7.60 13.37
N VAL A 16 -8.53 8.11 12.34
CA VAL A 16 -9.15 8.55 11.08
C VAL A 16 -9.40 7.44 10.08
N GLY A 17 -8.75 6.29 10.24
CA GLY A 17 -8.90 5.13 9.37
C GLY A 17 -7.90 4.02 9.64
N ILE A 18 -8.09 2.92 8.95
CA ILE A 18 -7.24 1.74 8.98
C ILE A 18 -6.64 1.54 7.59
N TYR A 19 -5.36 1.24 7.54
CA TYR A 19 -4.63 0.84 6.35
C TYR A 19 -4.58 -0.69 6.30
N MET A 20 -5.20 -1.30 5.30
CA MET A 20 -5.22 -2.76 5.12
C MET A 20 -4.03 -3.18 4.27
N GLU A 21 -2.90 -3.48 4.89
CA GLU A 21 -1.72 -4.03 4.24
C GLU A 21 -1.72 -5.56 4.30
N GLY A 22 -2.20 -6.18 3.27
CA GLY A 22 -2.66 -7.58 3.23
C GLY A 22 -4.17 -7.64 3.52
N PRO A 23 -4.81 -8.80 3.33
CA PRO A 23 -4.25 -10.11 3.03
C PRO A 23 -3.98 -10.37 1.53
N PHE A 24 -4.34 -9.48 0.61
CA PHE A 24 -4.36 -9.68 -0.84
C PHE A 24 -3.01 -9.40 -1.50
N ILE A 25 -1.95 -9.99 -0.96
CA ILE A 25 -0.55 -9.77 -1.35
C ILE A 25 0.07 -11.04 -1.92
N SER A 26 1.19 -10.88 -2.65
CA SER A 26 1.95 -11.99 -3.17
C SER A 26 2.61 -12.81 -2.05
N MET A 27 2.44 -14.13 -2.09
CA MET A 27 3.12 -15.03 -1.17
C MET A 27 4.66 -14.89 -1.27
N GLU A 28 5.18 -14.65 -2.46
CA GLU A 28 6.61 -14.46 -2.68
C GLU A 28 7.14 -13.17 -2.04
N LYS A 29 6.33 -12.12 -2.03
CA LYS A 29 6.69 -10.79 -1.53
C LYS A 29 6.05 -10.44 -0.20
N LYS A 30 5.51 -11.41 0.53
CA LYS A 30 4.80 -11.20 1.81
C LYS A 30 5.63 -10.50 2.90
N GLY A 31 6.95 -10.51 2.78
CA GLY A 31 7.82 -9.93 3.80
C GLY A 31 7.62 -10.56 5.17
N ALA A 32 7.41 -9.75 6.18
CA ALA A 32 7.16 -10.18 7.57
C ALA A 32 5.73 -10.70 7.82
N GLN A 33 4.82 -10.59 6.85
CA GLN A 33 3.43 -11.02 6.98
C GLN A 33 3.33 -12.55 7.17
N ASN A 34 2.42 -12.98 8.05
CA ASN A 34 2.22 -14.40 8.29
C ASN A 34 1.55 -15.06 7.06
N PRO A 35 2.19 -16.10 6.45
CA PRO A 35 1.68 -16.74 5.23
C PRO A 35 0.28 -17.35 5.40
N LEU A 36 -0.14 -17.69 6.61
CA LEU A 36 -1.49 -18.22 6.88
C LEU A 36 -2.60 -17.21 6.62
N TYR A 37 -2.27 -15.91 6.58
CA TYR A 37 -3.23 -14.84 6.35
C TYR A 37 -3.12 -14.21 4.97
N VAL A 38 -2.28 -14.76 4.09
CA VAL A 38 -2.22 -14.32 2.69
C VAL A 38 -3.36 -15.01 1.92
N HIS A 39 -4.17 -14.20 1.26
CA HIS A 39 -5.34 -14.63 0.49
C HIS A 39 -5.32 -14.04 -0.92
N LYS A 40 -5.97 -14.72 -1.84
CA LYS A 40 -6.26 -14.13 -3.15
C LYS A 40 -7.20 -12.92 -2.98
N PRO A 41 -7.13 -11.94 -3.90
CA PRO A 41 -8.06 -10.81 -3.91
C PRO A 41 -9.52 -11.27 -3.92
N ASP A 42 -10.29 -10.82 -2.92
CA ASP A 42 -11.68 -11.21 -2.68
C ASP A 42 -12.49 -10.02 -2.16
N ALA A 43 -13.36 -9.47 -3.00
CA ALA A 43 -14.17 -8.30 -2.68
C ALA A 43 -15.24 -8.58 -1.61
N GLU A 44 -15.75 -9.81 -1.51
CA GLU A 44 -16.71 -10.17 -0.46
C GLU A 44 -16.01 -10.24 0.90
N MET A 45 -14.81 -10.82 0.95
CA MET A 45 -13.97 -10.81 2.15
C MET A 45 -13.65 -9.39 2.58
N PHE A 46 -13.23 -8.51 1.64
CA PHE A 46 -12.98 -7.10 1.91
C PHE A 46 -14.21 -6.42 2.53
N ARG A 47 -15.39 -6.56 1.92
CA ARG A 47 -16.62 -5.91 2.42
C ARG A 47 -17.06 -6.43 3.78
N ARG A 48 -16.87 -7.72 4.06
CA ARG A 48 -17.09 -8.29 5.39
C ARG A 48 -16.17 -7.64 6.43
N LEU A 49 -14.86 -7.55 6.13
CA LEU A 49 -13.90 -6.92 7.02
C LEU A 49 -14.17 -5.40 7.17
N GLN A 50 -14.54 -4.71 6.10
CA GLN A 50 -14.93 -3.30 6.13
C GLN A 50 -16.14 -3.06 7.05
N LYS A 51 -17.11 -3.96 7.01
CA LYS A 51 -18.29 -3.90 7.89
C LYS A 51 -17.90 -4.09 9.36
N GLU A 52 -17.07 -5.09 9.66
CA GLU A 52 -16.56 -5.33 11.03
C GLU A 52 -15.70 -4.18 11.56
N ALA A 53 -15.05 -3.45 10.67
CA ALA A 53 -14.25 -2.26 10.97
C ALA A 53 -15.06 -0.95 10.95
N ASP A 54 -16.40 -0.99 10.95
CA ASP A 54 -17.28 0.18 10.89
C ASP A 54 -16.95 1.15 9.72
N GLY A 55 -16.51 0.64 8.59
CA GLY A 55 -16.14 1.44 7.43
C GLY A 55 -14.81 2.18 7.58
N LEU A 56 -13.94 1.78 8.49
CA LEU A 56 -12.68 2.48 8.76
C LEU A 56 -11.54 2.15 7.80
N TYR A 57 -11.61 1.09 6.99
CA TYR A 57 -10.58 0.85 5.99
C TYR A 57 -10.60 1.96 4.93
N ARG A 58 -9.49 2.70 4.83
CA ARG A 58 -9.30 3.81 3.87
C ARG A 58 -8.40 3.43 2.71
N VAL A 59 -7.47 2.52 2.95
CA VAL A 59 -6.56 1.97 1.94
C VAL A 59 -6.59 0.45 2.02
N CYS A 60 -6.59 -0.21 0.85
CA CYS A 60 -6.47 -1.66 0.73
C CYS A 60 -5.36 -2.00 -0.26
N VAL A 61 -4.40 -2.80 0.19
CA VAL A 61 -3.27 -3.24 -0.63
C VAL A 61 -3.65 -4.46 -1.45
N VAL A 62 -3.16 -4.51 -2.69
CA VAL A 62 -3.30 -5.65 -3.58
C VAL A 62 -2.01 -5.91 -4.37
N ALA A 63 -1.65 -7.17 -4.56
CA ALA A 63 -0.66 -7.61 -5.53
C ALA A 63 -1.38 -7.86 -6.86
N PRO A 64 -1.15 -7.05 -7.89
CA PRO A 64 -1.95 -7.06 -9.10
C PRO A 64 -1.73 -8.30 -9.98
N GLU A 65 -0.65 -9.03 -9.80
CA GLU A 65 -0.40 -10.31 -10.49
C GLU A 65 -1.21 -11.48 -9.92
N GLU A 66 -1.81 -11.31 -8.74
CA GLU A 66 -2.61 -12.38 -8.14
C GLU A 66 -3.93 -12.59 -8.91
N PRO A 67 -4.33 -13.86 -9.12
CA PRO A 67 -5.57 -14.15 -9.86
C PRO A 67 -6.80 -13.47 -9.25
N GLY A 68 -7.54 -12.73 -10.07
CA GLY A 68 -8.73 -11.97 -9.66
C GLY A 68 -8.44 -10.55 -9.17
N ALA A 69 -7.20 -10.09 -9.26
CA ALA A 69 -6.81 -8.77 -8.77
C ALA A 69 -7.48 -7.62 -9.54
N MET A 70 -7.59 -7.73 -10.85
CA MET A 70 -8.21 -6.66 -11.68
C MET A 70 -9.70 -6.55 -11.39
N GLU A 71 -10.41 -7.66 -11.30
CA GLU A 71 -11.83 -7.71 -10.92
C GLU A 71 -12.05 -7.17 -9.50
N PHE A 72 -11.13 -7.50 -8.58
CA PHE A 72 -11.15 -6.95 -7.23
C PHE A 72 -11.02 -5.42 -7.25
N ILE A 73 -10.00 -4.89 -7.95
CA ILE A 73 -9.78 -3.44 -8.06
C ILE A 73 -11.04 -2.75 -8.61
N ASP A 74 -11.58 -3.26 -9.71
CA ASP A 74 -12.81 -2.72 -10.31
C ASP A 74 -13.99 -2.72 -9.34
N SER A 75 -14.10 -3.77 -8.54
CA SER A 75 -15.21 -3.94 -7.60
C SER A 75 -15.15 -2.99 -6.39
N VAL A 76 -13.94 -2.62 -5.91
CA VAL A 76 -13.78 -1.89 -4.64
C VAL A 76 -13.25 -0.46 -4.79
N LYS A 77 -12.80 -0.03 -5.96
CA LYS A 77 -12.19 1.30 -6.21
C LYS A 77 -13.05 2.50 -5.85
N GLY A 78 -14.37 2.31 -5.74
CA GLY A 78 -15.30 3.34 -5.28
C GLY A 78 -15.54 3.34 -3.76
N GLU A 79 -15.06 2.32 -3.06
CA GLU A 79 -15.29 2.10 -1.63
C GLU A 79 -14.02 2.38 -0.80
N VAL A 80 -12.85 2.14 -1.40
CA VAL A 80 -11.55 2.24 -0.73
C VAL A 80 -10.48 2.66 -1.73
N ARG A 81 -9.42 3.33 -1.27
CA ARG A 81 -8.25 3.58 -2.10
C ARG A 81 -7.46 2.28 -2.27
N VAL A 82 -7.33 1.80 -3.49
CA VAL A 82 -6.51 0.62 -3.78
C VAL A 82 -5.06 1.02 -3.98
N SER A 83 -4.15 0.33 -3.29
CA SER A 83 -2.70 0.51 -3.36
C SER A 83 -2.01 -0.76 -3.83
N VAL A 84 -1.04 -0.63 -4.71
CA VAL A 84 -0.20 -1.74 -5.19
C VAL A 84 1.00 -1.91 -4.26
N ALA A 85 1.21 -3.11 -3.74
CA ALA A 85 2.40 -3.46 -2.96
C ALA A 85 2.55 -4.97 -2.76
N HIS A 86 3.67 -5.37 -2.14
CA HIS A 86 3.97 -6.78 -1.87
C HIS A 86 3.71 -7.67 -3.09
N THR A 87 4.35 -7.32 -4.19
CA THR A 87 4.01 -7.79 -5.53
C THR A 87 5.24 -8.22 -6.33
N THR A 88 5.07 -9.17 -7.23
CA THR A 88 6.04 -9.52 -8.26
C THR A 88 5.70 -8.89 -9.62
N ALA A 89 4.69 -8.03 -9.68
CA ALA A 89 4.20 -7.42 -10.90
C ALA A 89 5.31 -6.73 -11.72
N ASP A 90 5.29 -6.97 -13.00
CA ASP A 90 6.06 -6.23 -13.99
C ASP A 90 5.40 -4.88 -14.32
N TYR A 91 5.96 -4.17 -15.28
CA TYR A 91 5.46 -2.87 -15.71
C TYR A 91 4.03 -2.96 -16.27
N ASP A 92 3.78 -3.93 -17.15
CA ASP A 92 2.49 -4.05 -17.85
C ASP A 92 1.37 -4.42 -16.89
N THR A 93 1.60 -5.36 -15.99
CA THR A 93 0.67 -5.76 -14.93
C THR A 93 0.37 -4.61 -13.96
N ALA A 94 1.39 -3.85 -13.55
CA ALA A 94 1.18 -2.70 -12.69
C ALA A 94 0.41 -1.57 -13.39
N LYS A 95 0.72 -1.31 -14.67
CA LYS A 95 0.02 -0.35 -15.51
C LYS A 95 -1.46 -0.72 -15.64
N GLU A 96 -1.77 -1.99 -15.92
CA GLU A 96 -3.14 -2.51 -16.00
C GLU A 96 -3.90 -2.24 -14.69
N ALA A 97 -3.29 -2.54 -13.53
CA ALA A 97 -3.90 -2.26 -12.23
C ALA A 97 -4.23 -0.77 -12.03
N PHE A 98 -3.36 0.13 -12.48
CA PHE A 98 -3.64 1.58 -12.43
C PHE A 98 -4.74 2.01 -13.40
N GLU A 99 -4.85 1.38 -14.58
CA GLU A 99 -5.93 1.60 -15.53
C GLU A 99 -7.27 1.10 -14.96
N HIS A 100 -7.28 -0.01 -14.23
CA HIS A 100 -8.44 -0.54 -13.50
C HIS A 100 -8.86 0.32 -12.31
N GLY A 101 -7.96 1.14 -11.74
CA GLY A 101 -8.33 2.12 -10.72
C GLY A 101 -7.50 2.09 -9.44
N ALA A 102 -6.43 1.31 -9.36
CA ALA A 102 -5.46 1.51 -8.30
C ALA A 102 -4.84 2.91 -8.41
N ARG A 103 -4.63 3.59 -7.27
CA ARG A 103 -4.22 5.00 -7.23
C ARG A 103 -3.06 5.27 -6.30
N GLN A 104 -2.45 4.23 -5.78
CA GLN A 104 -1.38 4.35 -4.81
C GLN A 104 -0.39 3.20 -4.93
N VAL A 105 0.86 3.43 -4.52
CA VAL A 105 1.88 2.41 -4.31
C VAL A 105 2.39 2.55 -2.87
N THR A 106 2.31 1.47 -2.11
CA THR A 106 2.76 1.42 -0.71
C THR A 106 4.28 1.24 -0.67
N HIS A 107 4.96 1.91 0.26
CA HIS A 107 6.40 1.81 0.54
C HIS A 107 7.26 1.53 -0.72
N LEU A 108 7.16 2.43 -1.71
CA LEU A 108 7.82 2.36 -3.02
C LEU A 108 9.24 1.79 -2.92
N TYR A 109 9.63 0.90 -3.82
CA TYR A 109 10.86 0.08 -3.87
C TYR A 109 10.88 -1.14 -2.94
N ASN A 110 10.14 -1.15 -1.85
CA ASN A 110 10.15 -2.25 -0.89
C ASN A 110 9.13 -3.33 -1.27
N ALA A 111 9.51 -4.59 -1.12
CA ALA A 111 8.69 -5.75 -1.44
C ALA A 111 8.10 -5.75 -2.87
N MET A 112 8.86 -5.25 -3.84
CA MET A 112 8.52 -5.24 -5.27
C MET A 112 9.77 -5.47 -6.13
N PRO A 113 9.64 -5.80 -7.44
CA PRO A 113 10.78 -5.90 -8.34
C PRO A 113 11.56 -4.57 -8.44
N PRO A 114 12.89 -4.62 -8.58
CA PRO A 114 13.70 -3.41 -8.68
C PRO A 114 13.44 -2.66 -9.99
N PHE A 115 13.56 -1.34 -9.95
CA PHE A 115 13.56 -0.50 -11.16
C PHE A 115 14.85 -0.69 -11.94
N THR A 116 14.76 -1.23 -13.15
CA THR A 116 15.90 -1.39 -14.05
C THR A 116 15.63 -0.79 -15.41
N HIS A 117 16.68 -0.60 -16.20
CA HIS A 117 16.58 0.05 -17.52
C HIS A 117 15.79 -0.73 -18.59
N ARG A 118 15.50 -2.01 -18.37
CA ARG A 118 14.68 -2.86 -19.26
C ARG A 118 13.46 -3.46 -18.58
N ALA A 119 13.40 -3.42 -17.26
CA ALA A 119 12.28 -3.88 -16.47
C ALA A 119 11.95 -2.80 -15.40
N PRO A 120 11.20 -1.75 -15.75
CA PRO A 120 10.94 -0.64 -14.85
C PRO A 120 9.90 -0.97 -13.77
N GLY A 121 9.17 -2.07 -13.90
CA GLY A 121 8.25 -2.60 -12.91
C GLY A 121 7.19 -1.61 -12.45
N VAL A 122 6.71 -1.82 -11.23
CA VAL A 122 5.71 -0.96 -10.56
C VAL A 122 6.17 0.50 -10.51
N ILE A 123 7.47 0.73 -10.26
CA ILE A 123 8.04 2.08 -10.12
C ILE A 123 7.90 2.88 -11.42
N GLY A 124 8.23 2.26 -12.55
CA GLY A 124 8.07 2.87 -13.87
C GLY A 124 6.61 3.12 -14.22
N ALA A 125 5.75 2.13 -14.01
CA ALA A 125 4.32 2.25 -14.27
C ALA A 125 3.66 3.37 -13.43
N ALA A 126 4.05 3.49 -12.16
CA ALA A 126 3.58 4.57 -11.29
C ALA A 126 4.14 5.94 -11.71
N CYS A 127 5.38 5.99 -12.22
CA CYS A 127 5.96 7.24 -12.73
C CYS A 127 5.18 7.77 -13.93
N ASP A 128 4.80 6.88 -14.85
CA ASP A 128 4.10 7.22 -16.09
C ASP A 128 2.62 7.58 -15.89
N ASN A 129 2.05 7.29 -14.72
CA ASN A 129 0.66 7.60 -14.39
C ASN A 129 0.55 8.72 -13.35
N GLU A 130 0.21 9.94 -13.78
CA GLU A 130 0.15 11.13 -12.92
C GLU A 130 -0.92 11.06 -11.81
N ASN A 131 -1.88 10.13 -11.92
CA ASN A 131 -2.93 9.93 -10.91
C ASN A 131 -2.54 8.98 -9.77
N VAL A 132 -1.33 8.41 -9.84
CA VAL A 132 -0.83 7.46 -8.84
C VAL A 132 0.05 8.17 -7.83
N MET A 133 -0.32 8.08 -6.55
CA MET A 133 0.49 8.52 -5.41
C MET A 133 1.48 7.42 -5.02
N VAL A 134 2.61 7.78 -4.46
CA VAL A 134 3.61 6.81 -3.98
C VAL A 134 3.99 7.10 -2.54
N GLU A 135 4.03 6.08 -1.71
CA GLU A 135 4.51 6.19 -0.35
C GLU A 135 6.00 5.89 -0.26
N MET A 136 6.71 6.60 0.60
CA MET A 136 8.15 6.42 0.78
C MET A 136 8.53 6.45 2.26
N ILE A 137 9.36 5.47 2.68
CA ILE A 137 10.00 5.43 3.98
C ILE A 137 11.36 6.12 3.85
N CYS A 138 11.45 7.38 4.31
CA CYS A 138 12.62 8.24 4.11
C CYS A 138 13.58 8.27 5.32
N ASP A 139 13.69 7.18 6.05
CA ASP A 139 14.52 7.05 7.27
C ASP A 139 16.02 6.89 7.01
N GLY A 140 16.44 6.75 5.74
CA GLY A 140 17.83 6.53 5.34
C GLY A 140 18.31 5.10 5.52
N VAL A 141 17.45 4.19 6.00
CA VAL A 141 17.70 2.75 6.15
C VAL A 141 17.02 1.99 5.00
N HIS A 142 15.69 2.19 4.83
CA HIS A 142 14.92 1.56 3.75
C HIS A 142 15.33 2.06 2.37
N LEU A 143 15.62 3.34 2.24
CA LEU A 143 16.01 3.97 0.98
C LEU A 143 17.31 4.76 1.15
N HIS A 144 18.24 4.53 0.21
CA HIS A 144 19.44 5.36 0.14
C HIS A 144 19.07 6.82 -0.15
N PRO A 145 19.73 7.84 0.45
CA PRO A 145 19.39 9.25 0.24
C PRO A 145 19.39 9.70 -1.23
N SER A 146 20.22 9.08 -2.08
CA SER A 146 20.21 9.37 -3.52
C SER A 146 18.91 8.87 -4.19
N THR A 147 18.40 7.69 -3.81
CA THR A 147 17.13 7.15 -4.28
C THR A 147 15.98 8.07 -3.90
N ILE A 148 15.96 8.54 -2.65
CA ILE A 148 14.97 9.51 -2.18
C ILE A 148 14.97 10.76 -3.06
N ARG A 149 16.14 11.39 -3.27
CA ARG A 149 16.25 12.58 -4.11
C ARG A 149 15.83 12.35 -5.57
N THR A 150 16.14 11.17 -6.11
CA THR A 150 15.76 10.81 -7.49
C THR A 150 14.24 10.62 -7.58
N SER A 151 13.63 9.98 -6.60
CA SER A 151 12.18 9.79 -6.56
C SER A 151 11.42 11.12 -6.51
N PHE A 152 11.90 12.10 -5.75
CA PHE A 152 11.30 13.44 -5.77
C PHE A 152 11.41 14.14 -7.13
N LYS A 153 12.45 13.83 -7.93
CA LYS A 153 12.56 14.32 -9.31
C LYS A 153 11.62 13.58 -10.27
N MET A 154 11.41 12.28 -10.05
CA MET A 154 10.54 11.44 -10.89
C MET A 154 9.05 11.72 -10.65
N PHE A 155 8.63 11.81 -9.40
CA PHE A 155 7.23 11.90 -9.01
C PHE A 155 6.76 13.32 -8.68
N GLY A 156 7.69 14.24 -8.38
CA GLY A 156 7.36 15.54 -7.82
C GLY A 156 6.91 15.43 -6.36
N LYS A 157 6.87 16.56 -5.65
CA LYS A 157 6.51 16.59 -4.22
C LYS A 157 5.03 16.29 -3.95
N ASP A 158 4.18 16.54 -4.93
CA ASP A 158 2.72 16.48 -4.76
C ASP A 158 2.16 15.05 -4.92
N ARG A 159 2.98 14.12 -5.41
CA ARG A 159 2.62 12.69 -5.53
C ARG A 159 3.32 11.78 -4.52
N ILE A 160 4.13 12.33 -3.62
CA ILE A 160 4.86 11.55 -2.61
C ILE A 160 4.20 11.71 -1.24
N ILE A 161 3.92 10.59 -0.60
CA ILE A 161 3.43 10.49 0.78
C ILE A 161 4.56 9.95 1.64
N LEU A 162 4.91 10.65 2.70
CA LEU A 162 5.93 10.18 3.64
C LEU A 162 5.27 9.29 4.69
N ILE A 163 5.83 8.09 4.87
CA ILE A 163 5.39 7.13 5.88
C ILE A 163 6.58 6.65 6.70
N SER A 164 6.31 6.17 7.89
CA SER A 164 7.31 5.51 8.75
C SER A 164 7.26 4.00 8.65
N ASP A 165 6.10 3.44 8.34
CA ASP A 165 5.83 2.00 8.38
C ASP A 165 6.22 1.40 9.74
N SER A 166 5.90 2.12 10.81
CA SER A 166 6.28 1.75 12.17
C SER A 166 5.53 0.53 12.66
N MET A 167 6.27 -0.40 13.24
CA MET A 167 5.71 -1.61 13.85
C MET A 167 5.22 -1.35 15.28
N MET A 168 4.37 -2.26 15.81
CA MET A 168 3.91 -2.21 17.20
C MET A 168 5.04 -2.23 18.23
N ALA A 169 6.23 -2.67 17.85
CA ALA A 169 7.43 -2.69 18.70
C ALA A 169 8.20 -1.37 18.72
N THR A 170 7.83 -0.39 17.88
CA THR A 170 8.53 0.91 17.80
C THR A 170 8.55 1.59 19.17
N GLY A 171 9.75 2.00 19.60
CA GLY A 171 9.96 2.64 20.90
C GLY A 171 9.97 1.69 22.10
N LYS A 172 9.91 0.38 21.90
CA LYS A 172 10.14 -0.62 22.94
C LYS A 172 11.64 -0.82 23.14
N PRO A 173 12.09 -1.16 24.37
CA PRO A 173 13.47 -1.59 24.57
C PRO A 173 13.77 -2.84 23.77
N ASP A 174 15.03 -2.99 23.37
CA ASP A 174 15.50 -4.22 22.72
C ASP A 174 15.27 -5.40 23.68
N GLY A 175 14.51 -6.40 23.21
CA GLY A 175 14.11 -7.57 23.98
C GLY A 175 15.01 -8.77 23.80
#